data_8f996b03ff6026ce01e19e9a00d8862b
#
_entry.id   8f996b03ff6026ce01e19e9a00d8862b
#
_cell.length_a   1.000
_cell.length_b   1.000
_cell.length_c   1.000
_cell.angle_alpha   90.00
_cell.angle_beta   90.00
_cell.angle_gamma   90.00
#
_symmetry.space_group_name_H-M   'P 1'
#
loop_
_entity.id
_entity.type
_entity.pdbx_description
1 polymer ?
#
loop_
_entity_poly.entity_id
_entity_poly.type
_entity_poly.pdbx_seq_one_letter_code
_entity_poly.pdbx_strand_id
1 'polypeptide(L)'
;IATADHCAPAGSRGRDAQQLVKEHKISFENAIRMSDCFGSIIDLSWGLGCISLYFVGIVILKADNISVGTFIAFGTYINMFWQPINNLSNFYNQITTNIAGAERIFEVLDTEPEIQEENGAKELPPIDGNVKFENATFAYDSDSENVLENVNFEIKAGETIALVGATGAGKSTIINLISRFYDTNSGRVLIDGYDIKKVTIESLRQQMGIMTQENFIFSGTISENIKYGKLDATDQEVVEAAKAVNAHNFIMKLKNGYNTLLSEGGGGLSVGQKQLIALA
;
A
#
# COMPACT_ATOMS: atom_id res chain seq x y z
N ILE A 1 11.38 -1.44 2.40
CA ILE A 1 11.42 -2.15 3.70
C ILE A 1 12.41 -1.41 4.57
N ALA A 2 11.92 -0.61 5.47
CA ALA A 2 12.70 -0.07 6.57
C ALA A 2 12.22 -0.78 7.83
N THR A 3 12.95 -1.79 8.26
CA THR A 3 12.90 -2.25 9.63
C THR A 3 13.22 -1.05 10.51
N ALA A 4 12.26 -0.66 11.33
CA ALA A 4 12.35 0.49 12.20
C ALA A 4 13.35 0.19 13.33
N ASP A 5 14.59 0.62 13.15
CA ASP A 5 15.50 0.86 14.27
C ASP A 5 14.99 2.05 15.09
N HIS A 6 14.17 1.76 16.05
CA HIS A 6 13.43 2.78 16.84
C HIS A 6 14.19 3.26 18.08
N CYS A 7 15.54 3.12 18.16
CA CYS A 7 16.32 3.59 19.30
C CYS A 7 17.67 4.24 18.97
N ALA A 8 17.81 4.95 17.84
CA ALA A 8 18.99 5.78 17.63
C ALA A 8 18.70 7.24 18.02
N PRO A 9 19.64 7.93 18.72
CA PRO A 9 19.46 9.34 19.11
C PRO A 9 19.25 10.20 17.88
N ALA A 10 18.39 11.22 17.97
CA ALA A 10 17.93 12.06 16.87
C ALA A 10 19.05 12.66 15.97
N GLY A 11 20.29 12.72 16.46
CA GLY A 11 21.47 13.16 15.73
C GLY A 11 22.13 12.10 14.83
N SER A 12 21.87 10.79 15.04
CA SER A 12 22.41 9.73 14.19
C SER A 12 21.51 9.51 12.97
N ARG A 13 20.19 9.53 13.13
CA ARG A 13 19.22 9.38 12.02
C ARG A 13 19.42 10.44 10.92
N GLY A 14 19.73 11.68 11.31
CA GLY A 14 20.02 12.75 10.32
C GLY A 14 21.30 12.50 9.54
N ARG A 15 22.31 11.90 10.15
CA ARG A 15 23.58 11.55 9.49
C ARG A 15 23.43 10.35 8.57
N ASP A 16 22.74 9.32 9.01
CA ASP A 16 22.49 8.11 8.21
C ASP A 16 21.63 8.43 6.99
N ALA A 17 20.57 9.24 7.15
CA ALA A 17 19.77 9.73 6.02
C ALA A 17 20.58 10.57 5.03
N GLN A 18 21.44 11.46 5.51
CA GLN A 18 22.32 12.26 4.64
C GLN A 18 23.36 11.39 3.91
N GLN A 19 23.87 10.36 4.55
CA GLN A 19 24.80 9.41 3.95
C GLN A 19 24.12 8.58 2.87
N LEU A 20 22.92 8.05 3.13
CA LEU A 20 22.11 7.32 2.16
C LEU A 20 21.78 8.16 0.93
N VAL A 21 21.38 9.43 1.13
CA VAL A 21 21.10 10.37 0.04
C VAL A 21 22.38 10.63 -0.79
N LYS A 22 23.54 10.75 -0.14
CA LYS A 22 24.82 10.95 -0.82
C LYS A 22 25.24 9.73 -1.64
N GLU A 23 25.10 8.55 -1.10
CA GLU A 23 25.38 7.29 -1.81
C GLU A 23 24.44 7.10 -3.01
N HIS A 24 23.15 7.38 -2.82
CA HIS A 24 22.15 7.34 -3.90
C HIS A 24 22.49 8.35 -5.01
N LYS A 25 22.91 9.56 -4.64
CA LYS A 25 23.32 10.59 -5.59
C LYS A 25 24.55 10.15 -6.40
N ILE A 26 25.57 9.60 -5.75
CA ILE A 26 26.79 9.12 -6.43
C ILE A 26 26.46 7.97 -7.39
N SER A 27 25.65 7.01 -6.96
CA SER A 27 25.21 5.88 -7.80
C SER A 27 24.41 6.38 -9.01
N PHE A 28 23.52 7.33 -8.82
CA PHE A 28 22.72 7.95 -9.89
C PHE A 28 23.59 8.75 -10.87
N GLU A 29 24.53 9.57 -10.38
CA GLU A 29 25.48 10.31 -11.21
C GLU A 29 26.37 9.36 -12.03
N ASN A 30 26.81 8.25 -11.48
CA ASN A 30 27.60 7.25 -12.20
C ASN A 30 26.78 6.56 -13.28
N ALA A 31 25.52 6.20 -13.00
CA ALA A 31 24.61 5.60 -13.98
C ALA A 31 24.34 6.55 -15.16
N ILE A 32 24.09 7.85 -14.89
CA ILE A 32 23.92 8.87 -15.93
C ILE A 32 25.18 9.00 -16.75
N ARG A 33 26.36 9.14 -16.13
CA ARG A 33 27.63 9.25 -16.85
C ARG A 33 27.89 8.06 -17.76
N MET A 34 27.63 6.83 -17.31
CA MET A 34 27.78 5.65 -18.15
C MET A 34 26.81 5.68 -19.34
N SER A 35 25.54 6.08 -19.11
CA SER A 35 24.54 6.20 -20.17
C SER A 35 24.94 7.25 -21.22
N ASP A 36 25.39 8.41 -20.78
CA ASP A 36 25.81 9.52 -21.66
C ASP A 36 27.08 9.18 -22.44
N CYS A 37 28.05 8.50 -21.80
CA CYS A 37 29.23 7.98 -22.49
C CYS A 37 28.87 6.97 -23.57
N PHE A 38 27.93 6.09 -23.32
CA PHE A 38 27.51 5.07 -24.27
C PHE A 38 26.85 5.70 -25.52
N GLY A 39 25.94 6.66 -25.30
CA GLY A 39 25.34 7.42 -26.40
C GLY A 39 26.39 8.15 -27.24
N SER A 40 27.33 8.85 -26.60
CA SER A 40 28.41 9.58 -27.28
C SER A 40 29.33 8.65 -28.09
N ILE A 41 29.63 7.44 -27.63
CA ILE A 41 30.42 6.44 -28.36
C ILE A 41 29.69 5.98 -29.62
N ILE A 42 28.37 5.75 -29.53
CA ILE A 42 27.54 5.39 -30.68
C ILE A 42 27.56 6.49 -31.74
N ASP A 43 27.33 7.74 -31.33
CA ASP A 43 27.31 8.89 -32.24
C ASP A 43 28.68 9.09 -32.93
N LEU A 44 29.77 8.91 -32.19
CA LEU A 44 31.13 8.98 -32.70
C LEU A 44 31.41 7.88 -33.73
N SER A 45 30.93 6.63 -33.45
CA SER A 45 31.05 5.49 -34.36
C SER A 45 30.24 5.70 -35.64
N TRP A 46 29.02 6.26 -35.51
CA TRP A 46 28.20 6.64 -36.67
C TRP A 46 28.90 7.70 -37.53
N GLY A 47 29.44 8.75 -36.89
CA GLY A 47 30.20 9.83 -37.56
C GLY A 47 31.42 9.29 -38.32
N LEU A 48 32.19 8.39 -37.68
CA LEU A 48 33.34 7.71 -38.34
C LEU A 48 32.88 6.85 -39.52
N GLY A 49 31.73 6.17 -39.40
CA GLY A 49 31.14 5.40 -40.53
C GLY A 49 30.80 6.30 -41.71
N CYS A 50 30.20 7.46 -41.50
CA CYS A 50 29.90 8.42 -42.53
C CYS A 50 31.17 9.00 -43.16
N ILE A 51 32.16 9.39 -42.35
CA ILE A 51 33.45 9.92 -42.85
C ILE A 51 34.14 8.84 -43.73
N SER A 52 34.17 7.59 -43.26
CA SER A 52 34.75 6.48 -44.02
C SER A 52 34.04 6.24 -45.36
N LEU A 53 32.70 6.35 -45.37
CA LEU A 53 31.91 6.20 -46.62
C LEU A 53 32.34 7.25 -47.66
N TYR A 54 32.41 8.52 -47.27
CA TYR A 54 32.77 9.61 -48.17
C TYR A 54 34.24 9.53 -48.56
N PHE A 55 35.12 9.18 -47.63
CA PHE A 55 36.55 9.00 -47.95
C PHE A 55 36.80 7.92 -48.95
N VAL A 56 36.23 6.74 -48.73
CA VAL A 56 36.35 5.58 -49.67
C VAL A 56 35.75 5.93 -51.03
N GLY A 57 34.54 6.48 -51.05
CA GLY A 57 33.83 6.80 -52.27
C GLY A 57 34.53 7.89 -53.10
N ILE A 58 34.99 8.96 -52.48
CA ILE A 58 35.59 10.09 -53.22
C ILE A 58 37.08 9.84 -53.52
N VAL A 59 37.86 9.38 -52.52
CA VAL A 59 39.31 9.27 -52.66
C VAL A 59 39.75 7.97 -53.27
N ILE A 60 39.18 6.83 -52.85
CA ILE A 60 39.64 5.51 -53.31
C ILE A 60 38.97 5.12 -54.60
N LEU A 61 37.62 5.24 -54.71
CA LEU A 61 36.88 4.81 -55.90
C LEU A 61 36.78 5.88 -56.97
N LYS A 62 37.29 7.08 -56.76
CA LYS A 62 37.25 8.25 -57.66
C LYS A 62 35.82 8.56 -58.10
N ALA A 63 35.22 9.59 -57.57
CA ALA A 63 33.82 9.97 -57.66
C ALA A 63 33.18 9.99 -59.05
N ASP A 64 34.00 10.05 -60.10
CA ASP A 64 33.54 10.09 -61.51
C ASP A 64 32.69 8.88 -61.94
N ASN A 65 32.78 7.77 -61.19
CA ASN A 65 32.07 6.51 -61.53
C ASN A 65 30.92 6.17 -60.56
N ILE A 66 30.67 7.01 -59.52
CA ILE A 66 29.66 6.73 -58.51
C ILE A 66 28.58 7.82 -58.54
N SER A 67 27.31 7.41 -58.71
CA SER A 67 26.21 8.36 -58.70
C SER A 67 25.97 8.96 -57.30
N VAL A 68 25.51 10.20 -57.27
CA VAL A 68 25.07 10.86 -56.00
C VAL A 68 24.01 10.01 -55.26
N GLY A 69 23.14 9.36 -56.05
CA GLY A 69 22.13 8.46 -55.50
C GLY A 69 22.71 7.27 -54.71
N THR A 70 23.87 6.77 -55.16
CA THR A 70 24.58 5.67 -54.46
C THR A 70 25.09 6.13 -53.10
N PHE A 71 25.64 7.35 -52.99
CA PHE A 71 26.08 7.91 -51.71
C PHE A 71 24.91 8.10 -50.73
N ILE A 72 23.77 8.60 -51.23
CA ILE A 72 22.55 8.77 -50.41
C ILE A 72 22.05 7.43 -49.92
N ALA A 73 22.02 6.40 -50.80
CA ALA A 73 21.61 5.05 -50.44
C ALA A 73 22.48 4.44 -49.34
N PHE A 74 23.81 4.53 -49.47
CA PHE A 74 24.74 4.05 -48.44
C PHE A 74 24.64 4.81 -47.14
N GLY A 75 24.45 6.13 -47.18
CA GLY A 75 24.17 6.95 -45.97
C GLY A 75 22.91 6.50 -45.25
N THR A 76 21.86 6.15 -46.03
CA THR A 76 20.63 5.60 -45.48
C THR A 76 20.84 4.24 -44.84
N TYR A 77 21.65 3.35 -45.48
CA TYR A 77 21.98 2.03 -44.92
C TYR A 77 22.78 2.14 -43.62
N ILE A 78 23.70 3.11 -43.49
CA ILE A 78 24.41 3.36 -42.26
C ILE A 78 23.41 3.72 -41.12
N ASN A 79 22.46 4.60 -41.40
CA ASN A 79 21.41 4.92 -40.45
C ASN A 79 20.54 3.70 -40.08
N MET A 80 20.12 2.92 -41.05
CA MET A 80 19.35 1.69 -40.84
C MET A 80 20.11 0.64 -40.02
N PHE A 81 21.43 0.62 -40.10
CA PHE A 81 22.26 -0.27 -39.30
C PHE A 81 22.33 0.16 -37.82
N TRP A 82 22.43 1.45 -37.55
CA TRP A 82 22.53 1.96 -36.18
C TRP A 82 21.21 2.02 -35.44
N GLN A 83 20.10 2.16 -36.13
CA GLN A 83 18.77 2.24 -35.53
C GLN A 83 18.42 1.03 -34.64
N PRO A 84 18.62 -0.22 -35.03
CA PRO A 84 18.40 -1.39 -34.18
C PRO A 84 19.28 -1.39 -32.92
N ILE A 85 20.52 -0.91 -33.02
CA ILE A 85 21.46 -0.84 -31.87
C ILE A 85 20.94 0.13 -30.82
N ASN A 86 20.50 1.32 -31.24
CA ASN A 86 19.88 2.28 -30.36
C ASN A 86 18.59 1.75 -29.74
N ASN A 87 17.75 1.08 -30.52
CA ASN A 87 16.51 0.47 -30.02
C ASN A 87 16.81 -0.61 -28.99
N LEU A 88 17.83 -1.44 -29.19
CA LEU A 88 18.24 -2.49 -28.26
C LEU A 88 18.71 -1.89 -26.92
N SER A 89 19.46 -0.79 -26.95
CA SER A 89 19.88 -0.08 -25.73
C SER A 89 18.69 0.47 -24.95
N ASN A 90 17.74 1.11 -25.64
CA ASN A 90 16.53 1.62 -25.02
C ASN A 90 15.66 0.50 -24.46
N PHE A 91 15.56 -0.61 -25.19
CA PHE A 91 14.82 -1.80 -24.73
C PHE A 91 15.45 -2.42 -23.47
N TYR A 92 16.77 -2.50 -23.40
CA TYR A 92 17.47 -2.98 -22.21
C TYR A 92 17.17 -2.10 -20.98
N ASN A 93 17.21 -0.78 -21.14
CA ASN A 93 16.89 0.15 -20.06
C ASN A 93 15.42 0.03 -19.59
N GLN A 94 14.48 -0.15 -20.56
CA GLN A 94 13.08 -0.39 -20.24
C GLN A 94 12.86 -1.71 -19.49
N ILE A 95 13.51 -2.79 -19.92
CA ILE A 95 13.44 -4.08 -19.22
C ILE A 95 13.90 -3.93 -17.78
N THR A 96 15.05 -3.31 -17.55
CA THR A 96 15.61 -3.14 -16.20
C THR A 96 14.65 -2.36 -15.29
N THR A 97 14.04 -1.29 -15.78
CA THR A 97 13.08 -0.49 -15.03
C THR A 97 11.79 -1.28 -14.76
N ASN A 98 11.29 -2.01 -15.77
CA ASN A 98 10.06 -2.78 -15.64
C ASN A 98 10.22 -3.98 -14.70
N ILE A 99 11.39 -4.65 -14.69
CA ILE A 99 11.70 -5.74 -13.75
C ILE A 99 11.69 -5.23 -12.32
N ALA A 100 12.30 -4.08 -12.04
CA ALA A 100 12.27 -3.48 -10.70
C ALA A 100 10.83 -3.14 -10.24
N GLY A 101 9.97 -2.71 -11.17
CA GLY A 101 8.55 -2.51 -10.90
C GLY A 101 7.79 -3.81 -10.62
N ALA A 102 8.07 -4.86 -11.42
CA ALA A 102 7.47 -6.18 -11.24
C ALA A 102 7.91 -6.82 -9.90
N GLU A 103 9.18 -6.70 -9.53
CA GLU A 103 9.70 -7.19 -8.25
C GLU A 103 8.92 -6.64 -7.06
N ARG A 104 8.63 -5.33 -7.05
CA ARG A 104 7.80 -4.72 -5.99
C ARG A 104 6.38 -5.25 -5.95
N ILE A 105 5.79 -5.54 -7.11
CA ILE A 105 4.45 -6.13 -7.18
C ILE A 105 4.47 -7.54 -6.58
N PHE A 106 5.45 -8.36 -6.96
CA PHE A 106 5.59 -9.71 -6.41
C PHE A 106 5.91 -9.69 -4.93
N GLU A 107 6.75 -8.77 -4.45
CA GLU A 107 7.03 -8.59 -3.02
C GLU A 107 5.74 -8.36 -2.22
N VAL A 108 4.82 -7.53 -2.74
CA VAL A 108 3.52 -7.31 -2.09
C VAL A 108 2.62 -8.55 -2.19
N LEU A 109 2.60 -9.23 -3.34
CA LEU A 109 1.79 -10.44 -3.55
C LEU A 109 2.27 -11.64 -2.72
N ASP A 110 3.58 -11.75 -2.54
CA ASP A 110 4.22 -12.84 -1.79
C ASP A 110 4.28 -12.55 -0.27
N THR A 111 3.87 -11.34 0.16
CA THR A 111 3.79 -11.00 1.58
C THR A 111 2.69 -11.82 2.25
N GLU A 112 3.09 -12.72 3.12
CA GLU A 112 2.13 -13.50 3.91
C GLU A 112 1.46 -12.60 4.96
N PRO A 113 0.13 -12.74 5.18
CA PRO A 113 -0.55 -12.06 6.27
C PRO A 113 0.05 -12.44 7.61
N GLU A 114 0.30 -11.45 8.46
CA GLU A 114 0.82 -11.67 9.82
C GLU A 114 -0.12 -12.51 10.68
N ILE A 115 -1.43 -12.30 10.51
CA ILE A 115 -2.47 -13.07 11.20
C ILE A 115 -3.06 -14.07 10.21
N GLN A 116 -2.81 -15.34 10.48
CA GLN A 116 -3.32 -16.46 9.69
C GLN A 116 -4.34 -17.26 10.49
N GLU A 117 -5.26 -17.90 9.79
CA GLU A 117 -6.19 -18.82 10.41
C GLU A 117 -5.50 -20.15 10.74
N GLU A 118 -5.75 -20.68 11.92
CA GLU A 118 -5.29 -22.01 12.28
C GLU A 118 -5.94 -23.07 11.37
N ASN A 119 -5.20 -24.12 11.03
CA ASN A 119 -5.74 -25.25 10.28
C ASN A 119 -6.90 -25.90 11.05
N GLY A 120 -8.10 -25.80 10.51
CA GLY A 120 -9.32 -26.31 11.15
C GLY A 120 -10.06 -25.29 12.00
N ALA A 121 -9.78 -24.00 11.83
CA ALA A 121 -10.60 -22.93 12.40
C ALA A 121 -12.08 -23.13 12.03
N LYS A 122 -12.96 -22.92 13.00
CA LYS A 122 -14.41 -23.11 12.84
C LYS A 122 -15.11 -21.77 12.72
N GLU A 123 -16.25 -21.76 12.04
CA GLU A 123 -17.11 -20.58 12.08
C GLU A 123 -17.58 -20.30 13.51
N LEU A 124 -17.51 -19.04 13.90
CA LEU A 124 -18.03 -18.57 15.19
C LEU A 124 -19.58 -18.52 15.09
N PRO A 125 -20.31 -19.21 15.96
CA PRO A 125 -21.77 -19.10 15.98
C PRO A 125 -22.20 -17.67 16.33
N PRO A 126 -23.49 -17.32 16.15
CA PRO A 126 -24.02 -16.05 16.61
C PRO A 126 -23.63 -15.77 18.06
N ILE A 127 -23.02 -14.60 18.32
CA ILE A 127 -22.46 -14.25 19.61
C ILE A 127 -23.47 -13.47 20.48
N ASP A 128 -23.45 -13.77 21.78
CA ASP A 128 -24.13 -12.95 22.80
C ASP A 128 -23.28 -11.73 23.20
N GLY A 129 -21.95 -11.86 23.11
CA GLY A 129 -21.00 -10.78 23.31
C GLY A 129 -20.28 -10.80 24.68
N ASN A 130 -20.15 -11.96 25.33
CA ASN A 130 -19.27 -12.09 26.50
C ASN A 130 -17.81 -12.09 26.03
N VAL A 131 -16.99 -11.20 26.57
CA VAL A 131 -15.55 -11.12 26.24
C VAL A 131 -14.72 -11.42 27.48
N LYS A 132 -13.75 -12.33 27.34
CA LYS A 132 -12.88 -12.70 28.46
C LYS A 132 -11.43 -12.74 28.03
N PHE A 133 -10.57 -12.07 28.79
CA PHE A 133 -9.12 -12.19 28.70
C PHE A 133 -8.63 -13.14 29.77
N GLU A 134 -7.81 -14.12 29.39
CA GLU A 134 -7.20 -15.09 30.29
C GLU A 134 -5.68 -15.07 30.14
N ASN A 135 -5.01 -14.49 31.14
CA ASN A 135 -3.53 -14.36 31.20
C ASN A 135 -2.93 -13.77 29.92
N ALA A 136 -3.64 -12.85 29.26
CA ALA A 136 -3.23 -12.32 27.97
C ALA A 136 -2.02 -11.41 28.13
N THR A 137 -0.96 -11.74 27.40
CA THR A 137 0.27 -10.96 27.28
C THR A 137 0.50 -10.64 25.80
N PHE A 138 0.88 -9.41 25.50
CA PHE A 138 1.07 -8.94 24.15
C PHE A 138 2.18 -7.90 24.02
N ALA A 139 3.00 -8.06 22.98
CA ALA A 139 3.94 -7.09 22.47
C ALA A 139 3.79 -6.98 20.93
N TYR A 140 4.01 -5.80 20.35
CA TYR A 140 3.89 -5.60 18.90
C TYR A 140 5.05 -6.26 18.13
N ASP A 141 6.24 -6.25 18.69
CA ASP A 141 7.42 -6.91 18.15
C ASP A 141 7.99 -7.89 19.18
N SER A 142 8.57 -8.99 18.72
CA SER A 142 9.18 -10.01 19.59
C SER A 142 10.27 -9.47 20.55
N ASP A 143 10.93 -8.39 20.13
CA ASP A 143 12.05 -7.77 20.87
C ASP A 143 11.63 -6.52 21.67
N SER A 144 10.33 -6.13 21.62
CA SER A 144 9.80 -4.98 22.34
C SER A 144 9.29 -5.35 23.74
N GLU A 145 9.19 -4.35 24.63
CA GLU A 145 8.53 -4.52 25.92
C GLU A 145 7.05 -4.86 25.74
N ASN A 146 6.54 -5.69 26.65
CA ASN A 146 5.13 -6.06 26.65
C ASN A 146 4.26 -4.83 26.86
N VAL A 147 3.28 -4.64 25.97
CA VAL A 147 2.26 -3.59 26.11
C VAL A 147 1.16 -4.03 27.07
N LEU A 148 0.87 -5.32 27.11
CA LEU A 148 -0.06 -5.95 28.03
C LEU A 148 0.64 -7.13 28.71
N GLU A 149 0.53 -7.23 30.02
CA GLU A 149 1.14 -8.32 30.80
C GLU A 149 0.07 -8.99 31.67
N ASN A 150 -0.11 -10.30 31.46
CA ASN A 150 -0.98 -11.15 32.28
C ASN A 150 -2.36 -10.55 32.56
N VAL A 151 -2.96 -9.97 31.54
CA VAL A 151 -4.25 -9.26 31.64
C VAL A 151 -5.37 -10.28 31.81
N ASN A 152 -6.20 -10.06 32.86
CA ASN A 152 -7.34 -10.90 33.17
C ASN A 152 -8.54 -10.01 33.47
N PHE A 153 -9.59 -10.11 32.69
CA PHE A 153 -10.89 -9.49 32.96
C PHE A 153 -11.99 -10.18 32.14
N GLU A 154 -13.22 -9.90 32.51
CA GLU A 154 -14.43 -10.43 31.84
C GLU A 154 -15.44 -9.30 31.67
N ILE A 155 -16.06 -9.23 30.50
CA ILE A 155 -17.15 -8.33 30.15
C ILE A 155 -18.34 -9.21 29.79
N LYS A 156 -19.47 -8.97 30.44
CA LYS A 156 -20.69 -9.74 30.17
C LYS A 156 -21.47 -9.16 28.99
N ALA A 157 -22.22 -9.99 28.33
CA ALA A 157 -23.12 -9.58 27.26
C ALA A 157 -24.02 -8.40 27.69
N GLY A 158 -24.12 -7.40 26.82
CA GLY A 158 -24.90 -6.19 27.07
C GLY A 158 -24.26 -5.16 28.01
N GLU A 159 -23.09 -5.44 28.59
CA GLU A 159 -22.36 -4.46 29.39
C GLU A 159 -21.67 -3.42 28.50
N THR A 160 -21.70 -2.16 28.93
CA THR A 160 -20.90 -1.09 28.35
C THR A 160 -19.73 -0.78 29.28
N ILE A 161 -18.52 -0.90 28.78
CA ILE A 161 -17.30 -0.60 29.53
C ILE A 161 -16.55 0.59 28.96
N ALA A 162 -15.80 1.29 29.80
CA ALA A 162 -14.86 2.31 29.39
C ALA A 162 -13.44 1.94 29.83
N LEU A 163 -12.49 1.89 28.89
CA LEU A 163 -11.08 1.72 29.18
C LEU A 163 -10.45 3.09 29.44
N VAL A 164 -9.95 3.32 30.65
CA VAL A 164 -9.33 4.57 31.05
C VAL A 164 -7.87 4.38 31.43
N GLY A 165 -7.03 5.33 31.11
CA GLY A 165 -5.59 5.27 31.41
C GLY A 165 -4.80 6.28 30.57
N ALA A 166 -3.52 6.45 30.90
CA ALA A 166 -2.60 7.33 30.17
C ALA A 166 -2.43 6.89 28.70
N THR A 167 -1.92 7.78 27.87
CA THR A 167 -1.50 7.42 26.49
C THR A 167 -0.40 6.35 26.58
N GLY A 168 -0.50 5.31 25.77
CA GLY A 168 0.43 4.18 25.80
C GLY A 168 0.05 3.05 26.78
N ALA A 169 -1.01 3.20 27.60
CA ALA A 169 -1.45 2.18 28.57
C ALA A 169 -2.13 0.93 27.95
N GLY A 170 -2.03 0.70 26.66
CA GLY A 170 -2.56 -0.51 26.00
C GLY A 170 -4.06 -0.51 25.71
N LYS A 171 -4.78 0.61 25.88
CA LYS A 171 -6.25 0.66 25.64
C LYS A 171 -6.65 0.25 24.22
N SER A 172 -6.01 0.82 23.21
CA SER A 172 -6.25 0.47 21.79
C SER A 172 -5.80 -0.96 21.49
N THR A 173 -4.76 -1.43 22.16
CA THR A 173 -4.26 -2.80 22.01
C THR A 173 -5.31 -3.82 22.47
N ILE A 174 -6.05 -3.57 23.53
CA ILE A 174 -7.15 -4.43 23.97
C ILE A 174 -8.22 -4.55 22.87
N ILE A 175 -8.62 -3.44 22.25
CA ILE A 175 -9.59 -3.45 21.16
C ILE A 175 -9.04 -4.21 19.93
N ASN A 176 -7.78 -3.97 19.58
CA ASN A 176 -7.13 -4.65 18.48
C ASN A 176 -7.04 -6.18 18.70
N LEU A 177 -6.82 -6.62 19.94
CA LEU A 177 -6.81 -8.05 20.28
C LEU A 177 -8.21 -8.65 20.24
N ILE A 178 -9.26 -7.97 20.70
CA ILE A 178 -10.65 -8.44 20.62
C ILE A 178 -11.04 -8.63 19.15
N SER A 179 -10.63 -7.69 18.27
CA SER A 179 -10.93 -7.73 16.84
C SER A 179 -9.98 -8.64 16.05
N ARG A 180 -9.04 -9.28 16.76
CA ARG A 180 -8.01 -10.13 16.18
C ARG A 180 -7.26 -9.45 15.03
N PHE A 181 -6.88 -8.15 15.22
CA PHE A 181 -5.89 -7.51 14.36
C PHE A 181 -4.47 -7.94 14.72
N TYR A 182 -4.29 -8.46 15.94
CA TYR A 182 -3.09 -9.10 16.44
C TYR A 182 -3.49 -10.31 17.27
N ASP A 183 -2.60 -11.28 17.36
CA ASP A 183 -2.73 -12.43 18.26
C ASP A 183 -1.93 -12.22 19.54
N THR A 184 -2.41 -12.70 20.69
CA THR A 184 -1.67 -12.65 21.94
C THR A 184 -0.39 -13.49 21.88
N ASN A 185 0.72 -13.00 22.45
CA ASN A 185 1.96 -13.77 22.57
C ASN A 185 1.80 -14.95 23.56
N SER A 186 1.05 -14.73 24.64
CA SER A 186 0.64 -15.81 25.58
C SER A 186 -0.74 -15.51 26.15
N GLY A 187 -1.37 -16.54 26.74
CA GLY A 187 -2.77 -16.46 27.16
C GLY A 187 -3.73 -16.49 25.99
N ARG A 188 -4.97 -16.07 26.21
CA ARG A 188 -6.02 -16.10 25.18
C ARG A 188 -7.10 -15.06 25.40
N VAL A 189 -7.79 -14.74 24.31
CA VAL A 189 -9.02 -13.93 24.31
C VAL A 189 -10.16 -14.84 23.88
N LEU A 190 -11.22 -14.82 24.66
CA LEU A 190 -12.41 -15.63 24.42
C LEU A 190 -13.62 -14.73 24.15
N ILE A 191 -14.45 -15.13 23.18
CA ILE A 191 -15.77 -14.55 22.95
C ILE A 191 -16.79 -15.67 23.12
N ASP A 192 -17.73 -15.51 24.05
CA ASP A 192 -18.71 -16.53 24.44
C ASP A 192 -18.09 -17.91 24.73
N GLY A 193 -16.87 -17.91 25.29
CA GLY A 193 -16.10 -19.12 25.60
C GLY A 193 -15.31 -19.68 24.42
N TYR A 194 -15.45 -19.15 23.21
CA TYR A 194 -14.65 -19.55 22.05
C TYR A 194 -13.35 -18.77 21.99
N ASP A 195 -12.23 -19.48 21.86
CA ASP A 195 -10.92 -18.85 21.62
C ASP A 195 -10.88 -18.24 20.21
N ILE A 196 -10.67 -16.93 20.14
CA ILE A 196 -10.71 -16.21 18.86
C ILE A 196 -9.62 -16.65 17.87
N LYS A 197 -8.54 -17.29 18.33
CA LYS A 197 -7.52 -17.88 17.45
C LYS A 197 -8.03 -19.13 16.71
N LYS A 198 -9.02 -19.81 17.26
CA LYS A 198 -9.56 -21.08 16.73
C LYS A 198 -10.81 -20.92 15.89
N VAL A 199 -11.26 -19.69 15.68
CA VAL A 199 -12.39 -19.38 14.80
C VAL A 199 -11.91 -18.67 13.54
N THR A 200 -12.72 -18.70 12.47
CA THR A 200 -12.40 -17.98 11.25
C THR A 200 -12.48 -16.48 11.47
N ILE A 201 -11.55 -15.74 10.89
CA ILE A 201 -11.47 -14.27 11.02
C ILE A 201 -12.74 -13.63 10.45
N GLU A 202 -13.23 -14.17 9.35
CA GLU A 202 -14.44 -13.70 8.69
C GLU A 202 -15.66 -13.78 9.62
N SER A 203 -15.95 -14.97 10.19
CA SER A 203 -17.09 -15.16 11.09
C SER A 203 -17.03 -14.34 12.37
N LEU A 204 -15.82 -14.07 12.86
CA LEU A 204 -15.58 -13.19 14.00
C LEU A 204 -15.92 -11.74 13.65
N ARG A 205 -15.33 -11.22 12.58
CA ARG A 205 -15.44 -9.78 12.22
C ARG A 205 -16.79 -9.40 11.64
N GLN A 206 -17.51 -10.32 10.98
CA GLN A 206 -18.88 -10.08 10.50
C GLN A 206 -19.87 -9.76 11.62
N GLN A 207 -19.58 -10.17 12.85
CA GLN A 207 -20.43 -9.95 14.02
C GLN A 207 -19.94 -8.77 14.88
N MET A 208 -18.92 -8.01 14.43
CA MET A 208 -18.32 -6.89 15.16
C MET A 208 -18.46 -5.59 14.38
N GLY A 209 -18.84 -4.52 15.05
CA GLY A 209 -18.70 -3.14 14.57
C GLY A 209 -17.50 -2.47 15.24
N ILE A 210 -16.55 -2.00 14.45
CA ILE A 210 -15.35 -1.32 14.95
C ILE A 210 -15.35 0.11 14.44
N MET A 211 -15.33 1.06 15.37
CA MET A 211 -15.20 2.48 15.05
C MET A 211 -13.82 2.97 15.47
N THR A 212 -13.03 3.41 14.50
CA THR A 212 -11.71 3.98 14.73
C THR A 212 -11.79 5.48 15.06
N GLN A 213 -10.74 6.03 15.65
CA GLN A 213 -10.65 7.47 15.95
C GLN A 213 -10.63 8.31 14.66
N GLU A 214 -9.93 7.82 13.64
CA GLU A 214 -9.91 8.42 12.30
C GLU A 214 -10.83 7.60 11.40
N ASN A 215 -11.98 8.16 11.05
CA ASN A 215 -12.93 7.50 10.17
C ASN A 215 -12.61 7.84 8.71
N PHE A 216 -12.45 6.84 7.89
CA PHE A 216 -12.22 7.00 6.46
C PHE A 216 -13.57 7.01 5.73
N ILE A 217 -13.74 7.98 4.84
CA ILE A 217 -14.89 8.08 3.93
C ILE A 217 -14.36 7.90 2.52
N PHE A 218 -14.88 6.90 1.82
CA PHE A 218 -14.52 6.61 0.44
C PHE A 218 -15.16 7.60 -0.53
N SER A 219 -14.52 7.80 -1.68
CA SER A 219 -15.14 8.51 -2.79
C SER A 219 -16.34 7.70 -3.30
N GLY A 220 -17.48 8.37 -3.45
CA GLY A 220 -18.74 7.71 -3.83
C GLY A 220 -19.93 8.37 -3.14
N THR A 221 -21.09 7.77 -3.20
CA THR A 221 -22.31 8.27 -2.54
C THR A 221 -22.29 7.96 -1.04
N ILE A 222 -23.11 8.68 -0.28
CA ILE A 222 -23.34 8.35 1.14
C ILE A 222 -23.90 6.94 1.29
N SER A 223 -24.82 6.54 0.40
CA SER A 223 -25.38 5.17 0.40
C SER A 223 -24.32 4.11 0.20
N GLU A 224 -23.38 4.30 -0.73
CA GLU A 224 -22.27 3.37 -0.96
C GLU A 224 -21.32 3.28 0.23
N ASN A 225 -21.07 4.39 0.90
CA ASN A 225 -20.25 4.39 2.13
C ASN A 225 -20.90 3.61 3.27
N ILE A 226 -22.23 3.74 3.46
CA ILE A 226 -22.97 2.97 4.47
C ILE A 226 -23.02 1.48 4.08
N LYS A 227 -23.23 1.18 2.79
CA LYS A 227 -23.22 -0.21 2.28
C LYS A 227 -21.86 -0.89 2.38
N TYR A 228 -20.79 -0.16 2.68
CA TYR A 228 -19.44 -0.75 2.78
C TYR A 228 -19.36 -1.88 3.84
N GLY A 229 -20.11 -1.78 4.92
CA GLY A 229 -20.22 -2.84 5.93
C GLY A 229 -21.01 -4.07 5.48
N LYS A 230 -21.92 -3.92 4.50
CA LYS A 230 -22.74 -4.97 3.91
C LYS A 230 -23.06 -4.60 2.47
N LEU A 231 -22.24 -5.07 1.51
CA LEU A 231 -22.30 -4.65 0.11
C LEU A 231 -23.64 -4.97 -0.59
N ASP A 232 -24.34 -6.00 -0.16
CA ASP A 232 -25.65 -6.43 -0.65
C ASP A 232 -26.84 -5.80 0.11
N ALA A 233 -26.57 -4.83 1.02
CA ALA A 233 -27.62 -4.15 1.77
C ALA A 233 -28.61 -3.44 0.84
N THR A 234 -29.89 -3.60 1.15
CA THR A 234 -30.97 -2.89 0.47
C THR A 234 -30.97 -1.40 0.86
N ASP A 235 -31.59 -0.55 0.03
CA ASP A 235 -31.71 0.87 0.36
C ASP A 235 -32.52 1.12 1.64
N GLN A 236 -33.43 0.21 1.98
CA GLN A 236 -34.18 0.28 3.23
C GLN A 236 -33.29 0.01 4.45
N GLU A 237 -32.42 -1.01 4.38
CA GLU A 237 -31.44 -1.30 5.45
C GLU A 237 -30.49 -0.15 5.65
N VAL A 238 -30.02 0.50 4.56
CA VAL A 238 -29.17 1.71 4.64
C VAL A 238 -29.88 2.83 5.39
N VAL A 239 -31.17 3.07 5.10
CA VAL A 239 -31.95 4.10 5.78
C VAL A 239 -32.18 3.75 7.25
N GLU A 240 -32.42 2.50 7.57
CA GLU A 240 -32.58 2.03 8.94
C GLU A 240 -31.31 2.15 9.76
N ALA A 241 -30.16 1.75 9.20
CA ALA A 241 -28.85 1.95 9.81
C ALA A 241 -28.55 3.42 10.07
N ALA A 242 -28.76 4.29 9.09
CA ALA A 242 -28.59 5.72 9.25
C ALA A 242 -29.53 6.34 10.30
N LYS A 243 -30.75 5.82 10.45
CA LYS A 243 -31.68 6.25 11.52
C LYS A 243 -31.18 5.81 12.90
N ALA A 244 -30.69 4.58 13.02
CA ALA A 244 -30.18 4.04 14.28
C ALA A 244 -29.05 4.90 14.87
N VAL A 245 -28.18 5.44 14.02
CA VAL A 245 -27.07 6.32 14.43
C VAL A 245 -27.39 7.83 14.35
N ASN A 246 -28.66 8.21 14.13
CA ASN A 246 -29.10 9.59 13.94
C ASN A 246 -28.47 10.34 12.75
N ALA A 247 -27.96 9.63 11.76
CA ALA A 247 -27.41 10.21 10.53
C ALA A 247 -28.49 10.66 9.54
N HIS A 248 -29.64 9.98 9.49
CA HIS A 248 -30.72 10.21 8.53
C HIS A 248 -31.13 11.67 8.38
N ASN A 249 -31.29 12.37 9.49
CA ASN A 249 -31.82 13.75 9.48
C ASN A 249 -30.89 14.75 8.80
N PHE A 250 -29.58 14.62 8.94
CA PHE A 250 -28.65 15.51 8.24
C PHE A 250 -28.48 15.08 6.77
N ILE A 251 -28.50 13.78 6.48
CA ILE A 251 -28.40 13.25 5.12
C ILE A 251 -29.54 13.81 4.28
N MET A 252 -30.78 13.79 4.79
CA MET A 252 -31.95 14.30 4.09
C MET A 252 -31.95 15.83 3.90
N LYS A 253 -31.11 16.59 4.63
CA LYS A 253 -30.92 18.02 4.42
C LYS A 253 -29.95 18.34 3.28
N LEU A 254 -29.17 17.35 2.81
CA LEU A 254 -28.29 17.51 1.67
C LEU A 254 -29.10 17.49 0.38
N LYS A 255 -28.63 18.23 -0.64
CA LYS A 255 -29.35 18.42 -1.91
C LYS A 255 -29.76 17.09 -2.58
N ASN A 256 -28.91 16.07 -2.50
CA ASN A 256 -29.13 14.77 -3.13
C ASN A 256 -29.39 13.64 -2.11
N GLY A 257 -29.57 13.96 -0.81
CA GLY A 257 -29.79 12.96 0.23
C GLY A 257 -28.71 11.88 0.23
N TYR A 258 -29.10 10.61 0.25
CA TYR A 258 -28.21 9.45 0.21
C TYR A 258 -27.36 9.34 -1.06
N ASN A 259 -27.79 9.95 -2.16
CA ASN A 259 -27.07 10.00 -3.43
C ASN A 259 -26.08 11.18 -3.50
N THR A 260 -25.83 11.87 -2.39
CA THR A 260 -24.81 12.93 -2.33
C THR A 260 -23.43 12.32 -2.53
N LEU A 261 -22.71 12.77 -3.57
CA LEU A 261 -21.35 12.36 -3.86
C LEU A 261 -20.38 12.98 -2.87
N LEU A 262 -19.54 12.15 -2.30
CA LEU A 262 -18.44 12.52 -1.40
C LEU A 262 -17.12 12.32 -2.14
N SER A 263 -16.19 13.24 -1.94
CA SER A 263 -14.79 13.03 -2.32
C SER A 263 -14.09 12.17 -1.26
N GLU A 264 -12.93 11.62 -1.60
CA GLU A 264 -12.07 10.92 -0.65
C GLU A 264 -11.85 11.75 0.62
N GLY A 265 -12.00 11.12 1.78
CA GLY A 265 -11.98 11.80 3.07
C GLY A 265 -13.24 12.62 3.40
N GLY A 266 -14.32 12.52 2.59
CA GLY A 266 -15.64 13.10 2.90
C GLY A 266 -15.64 14.64 2.90
N GLY A 267 -15.08 15.26 1.86
CA GLY A 267 -15.09 16.72 1.70
C GLY A 267 -16.52 17.30 1.80
N GLY A 268 -16.66 18.40 2.54
CA GLY A 268 -17.96 19.07 2.74
C GLY A 268 -18.77 18.59 3.94
N LEU A 269 -18.36 17.49 4.61
CA LEU A 269 -18.97 17.00 5.84
C LEU A 269 -18.17 17.43 7.08
N SER A 270 -18.85 17.72 8.18
CA SER A 270 -18.20 17.92 9.48
C SER A 270 -17.63 16.60 10.00
N VAL A 271 -16.65 16.67 10.94
CA VAL A 271 -16.06 15.47 11.57
C VAL A 271 -17.14 14.58 12.18
N GLY A 272 -18.12 15.15 12.91
CA GLY A 272 -19.22 14.39 13.49
C GLY A 272 -20.12 13.73 12.43
N GLN A 273 -20.38 14.39 11.29
CA GLN A 273 -21.17 13.79 10.20
C GLN A 273 -20.43 12.60 9.57
N LYS A 274 -19.12 12.70 9.38
CA LYS A 274 -18.29 11.58 8.90
C LYS A 274 -18.33 10.40 9.87
N GLN A 275 -18.24 10.68 11.18
CA GLN A 275 -18.34 9.65 12.21
C GLN A 275 -19.69 8.93 12.17
N LEU A 276 -20.78 9.67 12.00
CA LEU A 276 -22.12 9.08 11.93
C LEU A 276 -22.31 8.21 10.66
N ILE A 277 -21.73 8.60 9.52
CA ILE A 277 -21.77 7.79 8.30
C ILE A 277 -20.91 6.51 8.47
N ALA A 278 -19.74 6.63 9.08
CA ALA A 278 -18.87 5.48 9.32
C ALA A 278 -19.41 4.50 10.36
N LEU A 279 -20.30 4.96 11.24
CA LEU A 279 -20.97 4.14 12.24
C LEU A 279 -22.23 3.46 11.71
N ALA A 280 -22.85 4.03 10.65
CA ALA A 280 -24.04 3.48 9.99
C ALA A 280 -23.72 2.27 9.12
#